data_52b9b2acbf02dacbcfb1ce8568d63369
#
_entry.id   52b9b2acbf02dacbcfb1ce8568d63369
#
_cell.length_a   1.000
_cell.length_b   1.000
_cell.length_c   1.000
_cell.angle_alpha   90.00
_cell.angle_beta   90.00
_cell.angle_gamma   90.00
#
_symmetry.space_group_name_H-M   'P 1'
#
loop_
_entity.id
_entity.type
_entity.pdbx_description
1 polymer ?
#
loop_
_entity_poly.entity_id
_entity_poly.type
_entity_poly.pdbx_seq_one_letter_code
_entity_poly.pdbx_strand_id
1 'polypeptide(L)'
;MSRPTLKEKSRIYWQNRIELHDKKIEKDTLKLEKQLKKLFIDTSKEIKKELAYFYANNTNIGNYENYRLEATLKAIYIALDTLFNKEEEKLNKRLVEAYIDTYKYFDNLLNINTSFETINIGLVEQVVKTNWSGLSFSERIWENRRKLALTLKEELKKGLIRGESLQEMSRVMADKLNNEYSNALRLVRTETAWIQCEATKQNYLDN
;
A
#
# COMPACT_ATOMS: atom_id res chain seq x y z
N MET A 1 -20.28 3.61 43.31
CA MET A 1 -20.44 3.74 41.85
C MET A 1 -21.91 3.57 41.51
N SER A 2 -22.52 4.57 40.87
CA SER A 2 -23.94 4.50 40.44
C SER A 2 -24.08 3.50 39.27
N ARG A 3 -25.20 2.76 39.23
CA ARG A 3 -25.51 1.86 38.14
C ARG A 3 -25.71 2.66 36.85
N PRO A 4 -25.11 2.24 35.70
CA PRO A 4 -25.26 2.95 34.44
C PRO A 4 -26.75 3.00 34.00
N THR A 5 -27.18 4.14 33.49
CA THR A 5 -28.52 4.36 32.92
C THR A 5 -28.76 3.50 31.68
N LEU A 6 -29.99 3.32 31.27
CA LEU A 6 -30.34 2.59 30.03
C LEU A 6 -29.66 3.19 28.80
N LYS A 7 -29.56 4.53 28.72
CA LYS A 7 -28.85 5.24 27.63
C LYS A 7 -27.35 4.94 27.62
N GLU A 8 -26.71 4.89 28.78
CA GLU A 8 -25.32 4.54 28.92
C GLU A 8 -25.03 3.08 28.54
N LYS A 9 -25.91 2.15 28.97
CA LYS A 9 -25.83 0.73 28.59
C LYS A 9 -25.98 0.54 27.09
N SER A 10 -26.92 1.23 26.44
CA SER A 10 -27.10 1.21 24.99
C SER A 10 -25.85 1.74 24.27
N ARG A 11 -25.32 2.90 24.71
CA ARG A 11 -24.09 3.47 24.15
C ARG A 11 -22.91 2.50 24.25
N ILE A 12 -22.68 1.90 25.41
CA ILE A 12 -21.59 0.93 25.64
C ILE A 12 -21.75 -0.30 24.74
N TYR A 13 -22.99 -0.79 24.61
CA TYR A 13 -23.29 -1.93 23.74
C TYR A 13 -22.89 -1.65 22.28
N TRP A 14 -23.31 -0.51 21.74
CA TRP A 14 -23.01 -0.13 20.36
C TRP A 14 -21.53 0.15 20.15
N GLN A 15 -20.88 0.86 21.08
CA GLN A 15 -19.45 1.11 21.03
C GLN A 15 -18.63 -0.18 20.98
N ASN A 16 -18.94 -1.15 21.83
CA ASN A 16 -18.23 -2.43 21.86
C ASN A 16 -18.36 -3.20 20.54
N ARG A 17 -19.52 -3.15 19.91
CA ARG A 17 -19.73 -3.83 18.62
C ARG A 17 -18.93 -3.16 17.51
N ILE A 18 -19.01 -1.84 17.38
CA ILE A 18 -18.23 -1.09 16.39
C ILE A 18 -16.73 -1.34 16.59
N GLU A 19 -16.24 -1.30 17.83
CA GLU A 19 -14.84 -1.56 18.16
C GLU A 19 -14.38 -2.97 17.75
N LEU A 20 -15.23 -3.98 17.84
CA LEU A 20 -14.93 -5.34 17.37
C LEU A 20 -14.74 -5.40 15.85
N HIS A 21 -15.59 -4.68 15.11
CA HIS A 21 -15.46 -4.57 13.66
C HIS A 21 -14.17 -3.84 13.26
N ASP A 22 -13.89 -2.69 13.89
CA ASP A 22 -12.69 -1.90 13.65
C ASP A 22 -11.42 -2.72 13.91
N LYS A 23 -11.38 -3.50 15.00
CA LYS A 23 -10.28 -4.42 15.30
C LYS A 23 -10.09 -5.50 14.23
N LYS A 24 -11.17 -5.99 13.61
CA LYS A 24 -11.09 -6.94 12.49
C LYS A 24 -10.44 -6.27 11.28
N ILE A 25 -10.94 -5.09 10.90
CA ILE A 25 -10.40 -4.34 9.77
C ILE A 25 -8.93 -3.97 9.99
N GLU A 26 -8.58 -3.52 11.18
CA GLU A 26 -7.18 -3.23 11.55
C GLU A 26 -6.28 -4.47 11.41
N LYS A 27 -6.71 -5.62 11.96
CA LYS A 27 -5.97 -6.87 11.86
C LYS A 27 -5.69 -7.27 10.41
N ASP A 28 -6.67 -7.12 9.52
CA ASP A 28 -6.51 -7.47 8.11
C ASP A 28 -5.66 -6.45 7.36
N THR A 29 -5.75 -5.17 7.73
CA THR A 29 -4.85 -4.11 7.26
C THR A 29 -3.40 -4.39 7.67
N LEU A 30 -3.15 -4.79 8.91
CA LEU A 30 -1.82 -5.18 9.39
C LEU A 30 -1.26 -6.41 8.65
N LYS A 31 -2.11 -7.34 8.20
CA LYS A 31 -1.66 -8.45 7.33
C LYS A 31 -1.16 -7.95 5.98
N LEU A 32 -1.88 -7.02 5.36
CA LEU A 32 -1.44 -6.39 4.12
C LEU A 32 -0.12 -5.64 4.33
N GLU A 33 0.01 -4.84 5.39
CA GLU A 33 1.25 -4.13 5.72
C GLU A 33 2.46 -5.08 5.81
N LYS A 34 2.30 -6.25 6.44
CA LYS A 34 3.34 -7.29 6.51
C LYS A 34 3.69 -7.87 5.14
N GLN A 35 2.70 -8.06 4.28
CA GLN A 35 2.93 -8.54 2.91
C GLN A 35 3.68 -7.50 2.07
N LEU A 36 3.30 -6.22 2.18
CA LEU A 36 4.01 -5.13 1.51
C LEU A 36 5.45 -5.02 2.01
N LYS A 37 5.68 -5.10 3.32
CA LYS A 37 7.04 -5.11 3.89
C LYS A 37 7.91 -6.17 3.24
N LYS A 38 7.39 -7.38 3.08
CA LYS A 38 8.11 -8.47 2.42
C LYS A 38 8.43 -8.12 0.95
N LEU A 39 7.48 -7.58 0.21
CA LEU A 39 7.69 -7.16 -1.18
C LEU A 39 8.82 -6.12 -1.29
N PHE A 40 8.82 -5.08 -0.46
CA PHE A 40 9.86 -4.05 -0.45
C PHE A 40 11.24 -4.61 -0.09
N ILE A 41 11.31 -5.52 0.89
CA ILE A 41 12.57 -6.21 1.27
C ILE A 41 13.08 -7.07 0.10
N ASP A 42 12.22 -7.83 -0.54
CA ASP A 42 12.61 -8.72 -1.63
C ASP A 42 13.06 -7.92 -2.85
N THR A 43 12.38 -6.82 -3.18
CA THR A 43 12.81 -5.87 -4.23
C THR A 43 14.17 -5.23 -3.89
N SER A 44 14.39 -4.85 -2.64
CA SER A 44 15.69 -4.32 -2.20
C SER A 44 16.83 -5.32 -2.40
N LYS A 45 16.59 -6.61 -2.13
CA LYS A 45 17.57 -7.68 -2.37
C LYS A 45 17.83 -7.88 -3.86
N GLU A 46 16.80 -7.78 -4.70
CA GLU A 46 16.92 -7.89 -6.15
C GLU A 46 17.76 -6.73 -6.70
N ILE A 47 17.45 -5.50 -6.33
CA ILE A 47 18.26 -4.32 -6.71
C ILE A 47 19.72 -4.47 -6.26
N LYS A 48 19.95 -5.00 -5.04
CA LYS A 48 21.32 -5.26 -4.57
C LYS A 48 22.06 -6.28 -5.43
N LYS A 49 21.38 -7.31 -5.93
CA LYS A 49 21.99 -8.28 -6.87
C LYS A 49 22.37 -7.63 -8.19
N GLU A 50 21.51 -6.79 -8.74
CA GLU A 50 21.80 -6.05 -9.98
C GLU A 50 23.00 -5.10 -9.82
N LEU A 51 23.06 -4.40 -8.68
CA LEU A 51 24.23 -3.57 -8.34
C LEU A 51 25.49 -4.43 -8.19
N ALA A 52 25.42 -5.57 -7.52
CA ALA A 52 26.58 -6.46 -7.37
C ALA A 52 27.09 -6.97 -8.73
N TYR A 53 26.18 -7.33 -9.64
CA TYR A 53 26.53 -7.69 -11.00
C TYR A 53 27.20 -6.53 -11.76
N PHE A 54 26.66 -5.32 -11.65
CA PHE A 54 27.24 -4.12 -12.23
C PHE A 54 28.66 -3.87 -11.72
N TYR A 55 28.89 -3.87 -10.40
CA TYR A 55 30.21 -3.63 -9.80
C TYR A 55 31.23 -4.73 -10.10
N ALA A 56 30.79 -6.00 -10.15
CA ALA A 56 31.70 -7.11 -10.49
C ALA A 56 32.19 -7.04 -11.94
N ASN A 57 31.44 -6.46 -12.86
CA ASN A 57 31.78 -6.38 -14.28
C ASN A 57 32.41 -5.03 -14.70
N ASN A 58 32.56 -4.09 -13.74
CA ASN A 58 33.21 -2.78 -13.99
C ASN A 58 34.42 -2.64 -13.08
N THR A 59 35.59 -2.99 -13.61
CA THR A 59 36.88 -2.90 -12.90
C THR A 59 37.39 -1.47 -12.74
N ASN A 60 36.83 -0.50 -13.49
CA ASN A 60 37.19 0.91 -13.45
C ASN A 60 35.92 1.75 -13.28
N ILE A 61 35.63 2.16 -12.04
CA ILE A 61 34.43 2.91 -11.69
C ILE A 61 34.33 4.27 -12.40
N GLY A 62 35.47 4.82 -12.88
CA GLY A 62 35.52 6.09 -13.62
C GLY A 62 35.15 6.00 -15.10
N ASN A 63 35.19 4.80 -15.72
CA ASN A 63 34.92 4.57 -17.15
C ASN A 63 33.81 3.52 -17.33
N TYR A 64 32.68 3.70 -16.64
CA TYR A 64 31.53 2.81 -16.84
C TYR A 64 30.94 3.02 -18.25
N GLU A 65 30.76 1.94 -18.96
CA GLU A 65 30.13 1.97 -20.27
C GLU A 65 28.63 2.33 -20.07
N ASN A 66 28.15 3.38 -20.72
CA ASN A 66 26.79 3.88 -20.61
C ASN A 66 25.73 2.78 -20.76
N TYR A 67 25.98 1.82 -21.68
CA TYR A 67 25.02 0.74 -21.91
C TYR A 67 24.85 -0.19 -20.71
N ARG A 68 25.89 -0.42 -19.88
CA ARG A 68 25.82 -1.25 -18.67
C ARG A 68 25.04 -0.54 -17.57
N LEU A 69 25.25 0.75 -17.42
CA LEU A 69 24.45 1.58 -16.51
C LEU A 69 22.97 1.57 -16.91
N GLU A 70 22.70 1.72 -18.21
CA GLU A 70 21.32 1.65 -18.71
C GLU A 70 20.69 0.27 -18.53
N ALA A 71 21.42 -0.82 -18.73
CA ALA A 71 20.96 -2.18 -18.47
C ALA A 71 20.62 -2.38 -16.99
N THR A 72 21.48 -1.91 -16.07
CA THR A 72 21.22 -1.98 -14.63
C THR A 72 20.01 -1.13 -14.24
N LEU A 73 19.88 0.08 -14.77
CA LEU A 73 18.70 0.92 -14.54
C LEU A 73 17.42 0.26 -15.06
N LYS A 74 17.48 -0.38 -16.22
CA LYS A 74 16.34 -1.13 -16.77
C LYS A 74 15.93 -2.29 -15.86
N ALA A 75 16.89 -3.04 -15.33
CA ALA A 75 16.61 -4.12 -14.38
C ALA A 75 15.98 -3.57 -13.08
N ILE A 76 16.50 -2.46 -12.55
CA ILE A 76 15.90 -1.78 -11.39
C ILE A 76 14.46 -1.34 -11.69
N TYR A 77 14.18 -0.78 -12.86
CA TYR A 77 12.81 -0.36 -13.23
C TYR A 77 11.85 -1.54 -13.34
N ILE A 78 12.30 -2.68 -13.88
CA ILE A 78 11.49 -3.92 -13.94
C ILE A 78 11.18 -4.41 -12.53
N ALA A 79 12.15 -4.38 -11.61
CA ALA A 79 11.93 -4.75 -10.21
C ALA A 79 10.92 -3.82 -9.52
N LEU A 80 11.00 -2.50 -9.78
CA LEU A 80 10.02 -1.54 -9.30
C LEU A 80 8.63 -1.77 -9.90
N ASP A 81 8.51 -1.99 -11.20
CA ASP A 81 7.22 -2.28 -11.84
C ASP A 81 6.57 -3.52 -11.24
N THR A 82 7.35 -4.56 -10.97
CA THR A 82 6.87 -5.77 -10.31
C THR A 82 6.37 -5.49 -8.88
N LEU A 83 7.11 -4.67 -8.12
CA LEU A 83 6.73 -4.26 -6.78
C LEU A 83 5.39 -3.50 -6.78
N PHE A 84 5.30 -2.43 -7.57
CA PHE A 84 4.17 -1.52 -7.55
C PHE A 84 2.90 -2.13 -8.16
N ASN A 85 3.01 -3.01 -9.17
CA ASN A 85 1.89 -3.82 -9.65
C ASN A 85 1.31 -4.72 -8.54
N LYS A 86 2.17 -5.39 -7.76
CA LYS A 86 1.73 -6.23 -6.64
C LYS A 86 1.16 -5.41 -5.48
N GLU A 87 1.69 -4.22 -5.24
CA GLU A 87 1.15 -3.29 -4.24
C GLU A 87 -0.27 -2.86 -4.62
N GLU A 88 -0.47 -2.44 -5.86
CA GLU A 88 -1.77 -2.03 -6.40
C GLU A 88 -2.80 -3.16 -6.33
N GLU A 89 -2.45 -4.36 -6.80
CA GLU A 89 -3.31 -5.54 -6.76
C GLU A 89 -3.76 -5.87 -5.33
N LYS A 90 -2.80 -5.91 -4.40
CA LYS A 90 -3.08 -6.25 -3.00
C LYS A 90 -3.90 -5.19 -2.29
N LEU A 91 -3.61 -3.91 -2.54
CA LEU A 91 -4.38 -2.81 -1.97
C LEU A 91 -5.79 -2.80 -2.54
N ASN A 92 -5.97 -2.91 -3.85
CA ASN A 92 -7.29 -2.99 -4.47
C ASN A 92 -8.14 -4.11 -3.86
N LYS A 93 -7.59 -5.32 -3.76
CA LYS A 93 -8.27 -6.46 -3.13
C LYS A 93 -8.68 -6.14 -1.69
N ARG A 94 -7.77 -5.57 -0.90
CA ARG A 94 -8.05 -5.23 0.50
C ARG A 94 -9.15 -4.18 0.63
N LEU A 95 -9.16 -3.16 -0.23
CA LEU A 95 -10.18 -2.10 -0.21
C LEU A 95 -11.57 -2.66 -0.54
N VAL A 96 -11.67 -3.53 -1.57
CA VAL A 96 -12.92 -4.23 -1.91
C VAL A 96 -13.41 -5.08 -0.73
N GLU A 97 -12.52 -5.89 -0.12
CA GLU A 97 -12.86 -6.69 1.06
C GLU A 97 -13.31 -5.82 2.25
N ALA A 98 -12.62 -4.70 2.51
CA ALA A 98 -12.97 -3.78 3.59
C ALA A 98 -14.35 -3.14 3.39
N TYR A 99 -14.66 -2.74 2.15
CA TYR A 99 -15.98 -2.20 1.82
C TYR A 99 -17.09 -3.23 2.08
N ILE A 100 -16.94 -4.43 1.52
CA ILE A 100 -17.93 -5.52 1.66
C ILE A 100 -18.12 -5.91 3.13
N ASP A 101 -17.01 -6.09 3.86
CA ASP A 101 -17.05 -6.44 5.29
C ASP A 101 -17.76 -5.38 6.11
N THR A 102 -17.48 -4.09 5.84
CA THR A 102 -18.10 -2.97 6.57
C THR A 102 -19.56 -2.84 6.23
N TYR A 103 -19.93 -2.88 4.96
CA TYR A 103 -21.32 -2.82 4.52
C TYR A 103 -22.17 -3.94 5.17
N LYS A 104 -21.73 -5.19 5.05
CA LYS A 104 -22.41 -6.36 5.64
C LYS A 104 -22.48 -6.28 7.17
N TYR A 105 -21.44 -5.73 7.80
CA TYR A 105 -21.44 -5.58 9.24
C TYR A 105 -22.55 -4.65 9.71
N PHE A 106 -22.74 -3.49 9.10
CA PHE A 106 -23.79 -2.55 9.46
C PHE A 106 -25.18 -3.07 9.10
N ASP A 107 -25.34 -3.76 7.97
CA ASP A 107 -26.59 -4.43 7.60
C ASP A 107 -27.03 -5.44 8.67
N ASN A 108 -26.15 -6.29 9.13
CA ASN A 108 -26.41 -7.23 10.21
C ASN A 108 -26.61 -6.55 11.58
N LEU A 109 -25.94 -5.42 11.82
CA LEU A 109 -25.99 -4.68 13.07
C LEU A 109 -27.37 -4.06 13.29
N LEU A 110 -27.98 -3.57 12.22
CA LEU A 110 -29.28 -2.89 12.24
C LEU A 110 -30.48 -3.86 12.19
N ASN A 111 -30.22 -5.19 12.07
CA ASN A 111 -31.24 -6.23 11.86
C ASN A 111 -32.17 -5.92 10.67
N ILE A 112 -31.68 -5.23 9.70
CA ILE A 112 -32.40 -4.94 8.47
C ILE A 112 -32.30 -6.23 7.66
N ASN A 113 -33.38 -7.06 7.73
CA ASN A 113 -33.59 -8.21 6.86
C ASN A 113 -33.91 -7.74 5.43
N THR A 114 -33.06 -6.90 4.86
CA THR A 114 -33.06 -6.72 3.43
C THR A 114 -32.68 -8.06 2.83
N SER A 115 -33.59 -8.62 2.03
CA SER A 115 -33.29 -9.74 1.15
C SER A 115 -31.95 -9.39 0.50
N PHE A 116 -30.89 -10.14 0.81
CA PHE A 116 -29.54 -9.90 0.35
C PHE A 116 -29.52 -9.80 -1.18
N GLU A 117 -29.88 -8.65 -1.72
CA GLU A 117 -29.51 -8.31 -3.07
C GLU A 117 -28.00 -8.35 -3.09
N THR A 118 -27.48 -9.20 -3.91
CA THR A 118 -26.06 -9.51 -4.02
C THR A 118 -25.33 -8.19 -4.18
N ILE A 119 -24.45 -7.82 -3.21
CA ILE A 119 -23.65 -6.61 -3.31
C ILE A 119 -23.01 -6.61 -4.71
N ASN A 120 -23.30 -5.59 -5.50
CA ASN A 120 -22.77 -5.50 -6.85
C ASN A 120 -21.26 -5.17 -6.77
N ILE A 121 -20.45 -6.20 -6.92
CA ILE A 121 -18.98 -6.08 -6.86
C ILE A 121 -18.46 -5.03 -7.85
N GLY A 122 -19.07 -4.91 -9.04
CA GLY A 122 -18.69 -3.90 -10.02
C GLY A 122 -18.87 -2.46 -9.53
N LEU A 123 -19.93 -2.20 -8.74
CA LEU A 123 -20.12 -0.90 -8.10
C LEU A 123 -19.10 -0.67 -6.98
N VAL A 124 -18.80 -1.69 -6.18
CA VAL A 124 -17.77 -1.62 -5.15
C VAL A 124 -16.41 -1.29 -5.76
N GLU A 125 -16.05 -1.93 -6.88
CA GLU A 125 -14.80 -1.63 -7.59
C GLU A 125 -14.77 -0.20 -8.14
N GLN A 126 -15.89 0.34 -8.58
CA GLN A 126 -15.98 1.74 -9.00
C GLN A 126 -15.76 2.69 -7.81
N VAL A 127 -16.40 2.42 -6.67
CA VAL A 127 -16.18 3.22 -5.44
C VAL A 127 -14.70 3.17 -5.04
N VAL A 128 -14.10 1.99 -4.99
CA VAL A 128 -12.67 1.83 -4.63
C VAL A 128 -11.74 2.61 -5.55
N LYS A 129 -12.08 2.75 -6.84
CA LYS A 129 -11.30 3.52 -7.83
C LYS A 129 -11.62 5.02 -7.84
N THR A 130 -12.54 5.48 -7.00
CA THR A 130 -12.93 6.90 -6.97
C THR A 130 -11.78 7.79 -6.54
N ASN A 131 -11.62 8.89 -7.26
CA ASN A 131 -10.70 9.96 -6.90
C ASN A 131 -11.36 10.88 -5.86
N TRP A 132 -11.28 10.53 -4.60
CA TRP A 132 -11.92 11.27 -3.50
C TRP A 132 -11.06 12.40 -2.92
N SER A 133 -9.76 12.41 -3.22
CA SER A 133 -8.80 13.35 -2.61
C SER A 133 -7.74 13.85 -3.61
N GLY A 134 -8.15 14.09 -4.86
CA GLY A 134 -7.30 14.65 -5.92
C GLY A 134 -6.69 13.61 -6.85
N LEU A 135 -6.34 12.41 -6.35
CA LEU A 135 -5.86 11.26 -7.12
C LEU A 135 -6.47 9.97 -6.53
N SER A 136 -6.74 8.99 -7.38
CA SER A 136 -7.08 7.65 -6.94
C SER A 136 -5.88 6.97 -6.26
N PHE A 137 -6.11 5.90 -5.48
CA PHE A 137 -5.02 5.16 -4.85
C PHE A 137 -4.03 4.60 -5.90
N SER A 138 -4.53 4.13 -7.04
CA SER A 138 -3.72 3.63 -8.15
C SER A 138 -2.81 4.72 -8.72
N GLU A 139 -3.35 5.90 -9.04
CA GLU A 139 -2.56 7.03 -9.53
C GLU A 139 -1.46 7.44 -8.55
N ARG A 140 -1.74 7.40 -7.24
CA ARG A 140 -0.74 7.68 -6.18
C ARG A 140 0.37 6.65 -6.16
N ILE A 141 0.04 5.36 -6.29
CA ILE A 141 1.03 4.27 -6.37
C ILE A 141 1.97 4.51 -7.56
N TRP A 142 1.42 4.80 -8.74
CA TRP A 142 2.22 5.01 -9.94
C TRP A 142 3.01 6.32 -9.93
N GLU A 143 2.49 7.36 -9.28
CA GLU A 143 3.26 8.59 -9.03
C GLU A 143 4.45 8.34 -8.09
N ASN A 144 4.24 7.60 -7.01
CA ASN A 144 5.31 7.20 -6.09
C ASN A 144 6.37 6.35 -6.79
N ARG A 145 5.94 5.39 -7.62
CA ARG A 145 6.85 4.60 -8.47
C ARG A 145 7.73 5.49 -9.34
N ARG A 146 7.15 6.49 -10.02
CA ARG A 146 7.92 7.41 -10.87
C ARG A 146 8.93 8.22 -10.06
N LYS A 147 8.52 8.76 -8.92
CA LYS A 147 9.41 9.51 -8.02
C LYS A 147 10.55 8.65 -7.51
N LEU A 148 10.25 7.44 -7.06
CA LEU A 148 11.28 6.50 -6.59
C LEU A 148 12.27 6.12 -7.70
N ALA A 149 11.79 5.79 -8.91
CA ALA A 149 12.63 5.45 -10.04
C ALA A 149 13.60 6.56 -10.40
N LEU A 150 13.15 7.82 -10.43
CA LEU A 150 14.01 8.99 -10.66
C LEU A 150 15.03 9.14 -9.54
N THR A 151 14.61 9.04 -8.30
CA THR A 151 15.50 9.13 -7.14
C THR A 151 16.59 8.06 -7.19
N LEU A 152 16.25 6.80 -7.44
CA LEU A 152 17.24 5.71 -7.53
C LEU A 152 18.21 5.92 -8.68
N LYS A 153 17.73 6.40 -9.84
CA LYS A 153 18.59 6.75 -10.98
C LYS A 153 19.61 7.84 -10.62
N GLU A 154 19.14 8.89 -9.93
CA GLU A 154 20.02 10.00 -9.52
C GLU A 154 21.03 9.56 -8.48
N GLU A 155 20.63 8.81 -7.47
CA GLU A 155 21.52 8.30 -6.44
C GLU A 155 22.57 7.35 -7.04
N LEU A 156 22.19 6.47 -7.97
CA LEU A 156 23.13 5.60 -8.67
C LEU A 156 24.18 6.41 -9.43
N LYS A 157 23.76 7.42 -10.20
CA LYS A 157 24.69 8.29 -10.93
C LYS A 157 25.62 9.06 -9.99
N LYS A 158 25.09 9.66 -8.95
CA LYS A 158 25.87 10.41 -7.95
C LYS A 158 26.90 9.53 -7.25
N GLY A 159 26.50 8.32 -6.82
CA GLY A 159 27.39 7.39 -6.15
C GLY A 159 28.52 6.88 -7.07
N LEU A 160 28.21 6.59 -8.34
CA LEU A 160 29.23 6.22 -9.31
C LEU A 160 30.24 7.36 -9.55
N ILE A 161 29.78 8.60 -9.66
CA ILE A 161 30.68 9.78 -9.81
C ILE A 161 31.58 9.94 -8.57
N ARG A 162 31.05 9.65 -7.37
CA ARG A 162 31.80 9.74 -6.11
C ARG A 162 32.72 8.54 -5.87
N GLY A 163 32.61 7.48 -6.66
CA GLY A 163 33.35 6.24 -6.45
C GLY A 163 32.83 5.43 -5.24
N GLU A 164 31.55 5.56 -4.90
CA GLU A 164 30.96 4.83 -3.79
C GLU A 164 31.06 3.31 -3.99
N SER A 165 31.31 2.59 -2.91
CA SER A 165 31.37 1.13 -2.91
C SER A 165 29.97 0.52 -3.13
N LEU A 166 29.94 -0.76 -3.55
CA LEU A 166 28.70 -1.55 -3.64
C LEU A 166 27.92 -1.51 -2.31
N GLN A 167 28.62 -1.55 -1.18
CA GLN A 167 27.98 -1.58 0.15
C GLN A 167 27.27 -0.25 0.45
N GLU A 168 27.94 0.87 0.18
CA GLU A 168 27.38 2.22 0.35
C GLU A 168 26.18 2.43 -0.56
N MET A 169 26.33 2.11 -1.85
CA MET A 169 25.26 2.20 -2.83
C MET A 169 24.05 1.35 -2.45
N SER A 170 24.27 0.10 -2.04
CA SER A 170 23.20 -0.81 -1.61
C SER A 170 22.44 -0.27 -0.40
N ARG A 171 23.13 0.38 0.54
CA ARG A 171 22.50 1.01 1.71
C ARG A 171 21.63 2.19 1.29
N VAL A 172 22.14 3.07 0.43
CA VAL A 172 21.37 4.23 -0.08
C VAL A 172 20.09 3.77 -0.78
N MET A 173 20.16 2.76 -1.65
CA MET A 173 18.99 2.22 -2.35
C MET A 173 17.98 1.61 -1.38
N ALA A 174 18.46 0.87 -0.37
CA ALA A 174 17.59 0.28 0.66
C ALA A 174 16.87 1.36 1.48
N ASP A 175 17.55 2.44 1.85
CA ASP A 175 16.96 3.56 2.60
C ASP A 175 15.85 4.26 1.79
N LYS A 176 16.05 4.46 0.48
CA LYS A 176 15.00 5.03 -0.40
C LYS A 176 13.77 4.12 -0.49
N LEU A 177 13.97 2.80 -0.62
CA LEU A 177 12.88 1.82 -0.60
C LEU A 177 12.14 1.78 0.74
N ASN A 178 12.85 1.89 1.87
CA ASN A 178 12.23 1.95 3.20
C ASN A 178 11.37 3.21 3.38
N ASN A 179 11.82 4.35 2.86
CA ASN A 179 11.03 5.58 2.88
C ASN A 179 9.75 5.41 2.04
N GLU A 180 9.85 4.77 0.87
CA GLU A 180 8.69 4.50 0.03
C GLU A 180 7.73 3.48 0.67
N TYR A 181 8.24 2.46 1.35
CA TYR A 181 7.40 1.57 2.15
C TYR A 181 6.58 2.34 3.20
N SER A 182 7.15 3.35 3.84
CA SER A 182 6.41 4.21 4.79
C SER A 182 5.29 5.00 4.11
N ASN A 183 5.49 5.44 2.86
CA ASN A 183 4.44 6.07 2.04
C ASN A 183 3.32 5.07 1.71
N ALA A 184 3.67 3.84 1.32
CA ALA A 184 2.72 2.77 1.04
C ALA A 184 1.86 2.45 2.27
N LEU A 185 2.44 2.37 3.48
CA LEU A 185 1.68 2.16 4.72
C LEU A 185 0.67 3.28 4.99
N ARG A 186 1.09 4.53 4.80
CA ARG A 186 0.19 5.68 4.96
C ARG A 186 -0.97 5.62 3.97
N LEU A 187 -0.68 5.28 2.71
CA LEU A 187 -1.70 5.12 1.68
C LEU A 187 -2.71 4.03 2.07
N VAL A 188 -2.24 2.84 2.43
CA VAL A 188 -3.09 1.72 2.87
C VAL A 188 -4.05 2.14 3.98
N ARG A 189 -3.55 2.80 5.01
CA ARG A 189 -4.37 3.22 6.17
C ARG A 189 -5.40 4.27 5.79
N THR A 190 -4.99 5.27 5.01
CA THR A 190 -5.86 6.37 4.57
C THR A 190 -6.98 5.86 3.67
N GLU A 191 -6.65 5.04 2.68
CA GLU A 191 -7.64 4.48 1.76
C GLU A 191 -8.59 3.49 2.47
N THR A 192 -8.08 2.66 3.39
CA THR A 192 -8.93 1.75 4.18
C THR A 192 -9.93 2.54 5.04
N ALA A 193 -9.50 3.60 5.72
CA ALA A 193 -10.37 4.43 6.54
C ALA A 193 -11.47 5.11 5.70
N TRP A 194 -11.10 5.64 4.53
CA TRP A 194 -12.06 6.24 3.63
C TRP A 194 -13.10 5.22 3.13
N ILE A 195 -12.67 4.04 2.71
CA ILE A 195 -13.56 2.96 2.23
C ILE A 195 -14.54 2.51 3.31
N GLN A 196 -14.12 2.43 4.56
CA GLN A 196 -15.02 2.13 5.68
C GLN A 196 -16.10 3.21 5.83
N CYS A 197 -15.73 4.49 5.74
CA CYS A 197 -16.69 5.59 5.80
C CYS A 197 -17.70 5.53 4.65
N GLU A 198 -17.26 5.29 3.41
CA GLU A 198 -18.15 5.19 2.25
C GLU A 198 -19.07 3.96 2.33
N ALA A 199 -18.57 2.80 2.76
CA ALA A 199 -19.37 1.60 2.95
C ALA A 199 -20.45 1.81 4.03
N THR A 200 -20.10 2.48 5.13
CA THR A 200 -21.04 2.82 6.20
C THR A 200 -22.12 3.78 5.71
N LYS A 201 -21.71 4.84 5.02
CA LYS A 201 -22.61 5.83 4.42
C LYS A 201 -23.58 5.17 3.44
N GLN A 202 -23.08 4.33 2.54
CA GLN A 202 -23.92 3.65 1.55
C GLN A 202 -24.91 2.72 2.22
N ASN A 203 -24.50 1.97 3.24
CA ASN A 203 -25.43 1.15 4.01
C ASN A 203 -26.58 1.95 4.61
N TYR A 204 -26.32 3.16 5.14
CA TYR A 204 -27.37 4.05 5.66
C TYR A 204 -28.28 4.66 4.57
N LEU A 205 -27.81 4.77 3.34
CA LEU A 205 -28.61 5.30 2.22
C LEU A 205 -29.51 4.24 1.61
N ASP A 206 -29.10 2.98 1.67
CA ASP A 206 -29.83 1.85 1.11
C ASP A 206 -30.94 1.33 2.06
N ASN A 207 -30.93 1.75 3.33
CA ASN A 207 -31.83 1.33 4.41
C ASN A 207 -32.54 2.50 5.08
#